data_17e44f342f35a81a628c7f3c28212323
#
_entry.id   17e44f342f35a81a628c7f3c28212323
#
_cell.length_a   1.000
_cell.length_b   1.000
_cell.length_c   1.000
_cell.angle_alpha   90.00
_cell.angle_beta   90.00
_cell.angle_gamma   90.00
#
_symmetry.space_group_name_H-M   'P 1'
#
loop_
_entity.id
_entity.type
_entity.pdbx_description
1 polymer ?
#
loop_
_entity_poly.entity_id
_entity_poly.type
_entity_poly.pdbx_seq_one_letter_code
_entity_poly.pdbx_strand_id
1 'polypeptide(L)'
;RGYNIKDLVGGFLASDDYGFEEIAYLLLFGELPTEKQLEDFHELLVERRTLPPNFVRDVIMKASSPDMMNSISRSILQLYSYDDKADDTSIPNVLRQCLNLISQFPMLMVYGYHAYNYKMGEDLFIYAPKPELSTAENILMMLREDRKYTDLEARILDMALVLHMDHGGGNNSTFTTHVVTSSGTDTYSTMAAAMASLKGPKHGGANIKVVQMFEDMKSHLKDWTDEDEVRDYLSRLLDKQAFDKKGLIYGMGHAVYSISDPRAEIFKVFVEKLAKEKGYEKEYALYELVERLGPQIIGEKRKIYKGVNANVDFYSGLVYSMLDLPPALYTPIFAAARIVGWSAHRLEELKNVDKIIRPAYKALAGHKEYVKLEDR
;
A
#
# COMPACT_ATOMS: atom_id res chain seq x y z
N ARG A 1 0.87 -18.46 0.42
CA ARG A 1 1.80 -19.53 0.74
C ARG A 1 1.21 -20.57 1.72
N GLY A 2 -0.12 -20.56 1.97
CA GLY A 2 -0.80 -21.55 2.79
C GLY A 2 -0.85 -21.26 4.30
N TYR A 3 -0.23 -20.20 4.76
CA TYR A 3 -0.30 -19.77 6.16
C TYR A 3 -1.44 -18.78 6.38
N ASN A 4 -2.08 -18.86 7.56
CA ASN A 4 -3.06 -17.85 7.98
C ASN A 4 -2.35 -16.58 8.44
N ILE A 5 -2.80 -15.43 7.99
CA ILE A 5 -2.18 -14.14 8.36
C ILE A 5 -2.21 -13.87 9.87
N LYS A 6 -3.23 -14.33 10.58
CA LYS A 6 -3.31 -14.19 12.05
C LYS A 6 -2.22 -15.01 12.75
N ASP A 7 -1.92 -16.20 12.23
CA ASP A 7 -0.88 -17.06 12.80
C ASP A 7 0.51 -16.47 12.53
N LEU A 8 0.74 -15.93 11.33
CA LEU A 8 2.00 -15.24 10.99
C LEU A 8 2.22 -14.02 11.89
N VAL A 9 1.21 -13.14 12.01
CA VAL A 9 1.31 -11.95 12.87
C VAL A 9 1.47 -12.35 14.34
N GLY A 10 0.73 -13.35 14.81
CA GLY A 10 0.90 -13.89 16.16
C GLY A 10 2.29 -14.44 16.41
N GLY A 11 2.92 -15.04 15.41
CA GLY A 11 4.26 -15.61 15.48
C GLY A 11 5.33 -14.56 15.76
N PHE A 12 5.53 -13.59 14.88
CA PHE A 12 6.57 -12.59 15.05
C PHE A 12 6.31 -11.64 16.25
N LEU A 13 5.04 -11.39 16.60
CA LEU A 13 4.73 -10.64 17.82
C LEU A 13 5.08 -11.41 19.10
N ALA A 14 4.92 -12.73 19.11
CA ALA A 14 5.28 -13.57 20.25
C ALA A 14 6.80 -13.65 20.45
N SER A 15 7.58 -13.57 19.36
CA SER A 15 9.06 -13.56 19.38
C SER A 15 9.65 -12.18 19.65
N ASP A 16 8.80 -11.14 19.75
CA ASP A 16 9.23 -9.74 19.85
C ASP A 16 10.06 -9.26 18.64
N ASP A 17 9.81 -9.84 17.48
CA ASP A 17 10.52 -9.59 16.22
C ASP A 17 9.71 -8.67 15.27
N TYR A 18 10.38 -8.20 14.21
CA TYR A 18 9.77 -7.53 13.07
C TYR A 18 9.37 -8.54 12.00
N GLY A 19 8.16 -8.41 11.44
CA GLY A 19 7.61 -9.39 10.52
C GLY A 19 7.87 -9.13 9.05
N PHE A 20 8.24 -7.90 8.65
CA PHE A 20 8.34 -7.53 7.23
C PHE A 20 9.33 -8.39 6.46
N GLU A 21 10.55 -8.54 6.95
CA GLU A 21 11.61 -9.32 6.30
C GLU A 21 11.27 -10.81 6.27
N GLU A 22 10.72 -11.38 7.35
CA GLU A 22 10.30 -12.77 7.43
C GLU A 22 9.21 -13.09 6.40
N ILE A 23 8.18 -12.25 6.31
CA ILE A 23 7.07 -12.46 5.38
C ILE A 23 7.48 -12.16 3.94
N ALA A 24 8.40 -11.21 3.72
CA ALA A 24 9.01 -10.99 2.40
C ALA A 24 9.76 -12.25 1.93
N TYR A 25 10.55 -12.87 2.80
CA TYR A 25 11.20 -14.14 2.52
C TYR A 25 10.18 -15.23 2.14
N LEU A 26 9.14 -15.41 2.98
CA LEU A 26 8.08 -16.38 2.72
C LEU A 26 7.41 -16.18 1.35
N LEU A 27 7.12 -14.95 0.96
CA LEU A 27 6.46 -14.68 -0.32
C LEU A 27 7.37 -14.96 -1.50
N LEU A 28 8.65 -14.60 -1.41
CA LEU A 28 9.63 -14.75 -2.50
C LEU A 28 10.09 -16.21 -2.67
N PHE A 29 10.35 -16.91 -1.58
CA PHE A 29 10.94 -18.26 -1.61
C PHE A 29 9.94 -19.40 -1.35
N GLY A 30 8.77 -19.09 -0.80
CA GLY A 30 7.65 -20.05 -0.67
C GLY A 30 7.59 -20.81 0.66
N GLU A 31 8.56 -20.61 1.54
CA GLU A 31 8.65 -21.23 2.87
C GLU A 31 9.12 -20.22 3.92
N LEU A 32 8.80 -20.46 5.19
CA LEU A 32 9.31 -19.64 6.29
C LEU A 32 10.82 -19.85 6.45
N PRO A 33 11.59 -18.78 6.70
CA PRO A 33 13.02 -18.87 6.89
C PRO A 33 13.35 -19.55 8.23
N THR A 34 14.46 -20.25 8.28
CA THR A 34 15.16 -20.51 9.55
C THR A 34 15.79 -19.21 10.06
N GLU A 35 16.18 -19.17 11.34
CA GLU A 35 16.86 -18.01 11.93
C GLU A 35 18.07 -17.57 11.08
N LYS A 36 18.93 -18.51 10.69
CA LYS A 36 20.07 -18.22 9.84
C LYS A 36 19.68 -17.69 8.45
N GLN A 37 18.65 -18.22 7.84
CA GLN A 37 18.16 -17.72 6.55
C GLN A 37 17.57 -16.32 6.66
N LEU A 38 16.92 -16.00 7.77
CA LEU A 38 16.39 -14.67 8.02
C LEU A 38 17.51 -13.65 8.22
N GLU A 39 18.56 -13.99 8.99
CA GLU A 39 19.75 -13.18 9.13
C GLU A 39 20.43 -12.91 7.78
N ASP A 40 20.72 -13.96 7.00
CA ASP A 40 21.33 -13.85 5.68
C ASP A 40 20.47 -13.00 4.73
N PHE A 41 19.15 -13.14 4.81
CA PHE A 41 18.22 -12.35 4.01
C PHE A 41 18.20 -10.88 4.45
N HIS A 42 18.23 -10.61 5.74
CA HIS A 42 18.35 -9.25 6.26
C HIS A 42 19.66 -8.58 5.77
N GLU A 43 20.79 -9.24 5.91
CA GLU A 43 22.09 -8.76 5.39
C GLU A 43 22.01 -8.47 3.88
N LEU A 44 21.39 -9.37 3.13
CA LEU A 44 21.18 -9.23 1.68
C LEU A 44 20.36 -7.98 1.32
N LEU A 45 19.33 -7.65 2.09
CA LEU A 45 18.53 -6.43 1.90
C LEU A 45 19.33 -5.18 2.31
N VAL A 46 20.08 -5.25 3.41
CA VAL A 46 20.94 -4.15 3.89
C VAL A 46 21.96 -3.74 2.85
N GLU A 47 22.67 -4.68 2.24
CA GLU A 47 23.63 -4.41 1.16
C GLU A 47 23.03 -3.65 -0.02
N ARG A 48 21.71 -3.80 -0.23
CA ARG A 48 20.96 -3.19 -1.32
C ARG A 48 20.25 -1.89 -0.95
N ARG A 49 20.33 -1.47 0.31
CA ARG A 49 19.77 -0.19 0.79
C ARG A 49 20.63 0.99 0.35
N THR A 50 20.87 1.08 -0.96
CA THR A 50 21.66 2.16 -1.57
C THR A 50 21.07 2.54 -2.92
N LEU A 51 21.20 3.81 -3.31
CA LEU A 51 20.81 4.30 -4.63
C LEU A 51 22.05 4.56 -5.47
N PRO A 52 21.96 4.55 -6.82
CA PRO A 52 23.08 4.89 -7.68
C PRO A 52 23.68 6.25 -7.34
N PRO A 53 24.98 6.47 -7.62
CA PRO A 53 25.63 7.76 -7.41
C PRO A 53 24.85 8.92 -8.02
N ASN A 54 24.68 9.99 -7.27
CA ASN A 54 23.96 11.22 -7.65
C ASN A 54 22.44 11.03 -7.97
N PHE A 55 21.87 9.84 -7.82
CA PHE A 55 20.46 9.56 -8.16
C PHE A 55 19.49 10.47 -7.42
N VAL A 56 19.72 10.74 -6.14
CA VAL A 56 18.86 11.65 -5.34
C VAL A 56 18.83 13.04 -5.98
N ARG A 57 20.00 13.61 -6.31
CA ARG A 57 20.10 14.93 -6.90
C ARG A 57 19.53 15.00 -8.32
N ASP A 58 19.90 14.04 -9.18
CA ASP A 58 19.68 14.12 -10.62
C ASP A 58 18.32 13.56 -11.03
N VAL A 59 17.72 12.69 -10.23
CA VAL A 59 16.42 12.05 -10.52
C VAL A 59 15.35 12.54 -9.54
N ILE A 60 15.55 12.32 -8.24
CA ILE A 60 14.49 12.56 -7.24
C ILE A 60 14.24 14.06 -7.06
N MET A 61 15.29 14.87 -6.82
CA MET A 61 15.16 16.29 -6.54
C MET A 61 14.87 17.11 -7.77
N LYS A 62 15.43 16.76 -8.93
CA LYS A 62 15.35 17.57 -10.16
C LYS A 62 13.93 17.77 -10.66
N ALA A 63 13.07 16.79 -10.48
CA ALA A 63 11.68 16.81 -10.93
C ALA A 63 10.71 16.39 -9.81
N SER A 64 10.88 16.94 -8.61
CA SER A 64 9.99 16.65 -7.47
C SER A 64 8.53 17.02 -7.79
N SER A 65 7.60 16.22 -7.28
CA SER A 65 6.16 16.30 -7.56
C SER A 65 5.36 16.16 -6.27
N PRO A 66 4.20 16.84 -6.12
CA PRO A 66 3.28 16.61 -5.00
C PRO A 66 2.69 15.18 -5.03
N ASP A 67 2.67 14.55 -6.18
CA ASP A 67 2.23 13.16 -6.35
C ASP A 67 3.40 12.21 -6.13
N MET A 68 3.51 11.69 -4.91
CA MET A 68 4.59 10.77 -4.51
C MET A 68 4.56 9.47 -5.32
N MET A 69 3.39 8.93 -5.65
CA MET A 69 3.28 7.74 -6.49
C MET A 69 3.86 7.96 -7.89
N ASN A 70 3.63 9.13 -8.49
CA ASN A 70 4.26 9.51 -9.75
C ASN A 70 5.78 9.68 -9.61
N SER A 71 6.22 10.32 -8.54
CA SER A 71 7.66 10.52 -8.27
C SER A 71 8.40 9.21 -8.14
N ILE A 72 7.85 8.26 -7.37
CA ILE A 72 8.43 6.92 -7.18
C ILE A 72 8.41 6.12 -8.49
N SER A 73 7.31 6.15 -9.25
CA SER A 73 7.20 5.43 -10.52
C SER A 73 8.26 5.88 -11.53
N ARG A 74 8.50 7.20 -11.64
CA ARG A 74 9.57 7.74 -12.49
C ARG A 74 10.95 7.32 -12.00
N SER A 75 11.17 7.31 -10.69
CA SER A 75 12.43 6.86 -10.11
C SER A 75 12.68 5.38 -10.40
N ILE A 76 11.65 4.52 -10.29
CA ILE A 76 11.75 3.10 -10.66
C ILE A 76 12.13 2.95 -12.14
N LEU A 77 11.44 3.65 -13.05
CA LEU A 77 11.77 3.62 -14.48
C LEU A 77 13.20 4.12 -14.76
N GLN A 78 13.66 5.12 -14.03
CA GLN A 78 15.01 5.65 -14.22
C GLN A 78 16.10 4.68 -13.72
N LEU A 79 15.82 3.83 -12.70
CA LEU A 79 16.75 2.81 -12.24
C LEU A 79 17.12 1.80 -13.32
N TYR A 80 16.26 1.58 -14.32
CA TYR A 80 16.56 0.80 -15.52
C TYR A 80 17.89 1.23 -16.16
N SER A 81 18.13 2.55 -16.30
CA SER A 81 19.32 3.10 -16.94
C SER A 81 20.62 2.92 -16.13
N TYR A 82 20.51 2.45 -14.89
CA TYR A 82 21.65 2.16 -14.02
C TYR A 82 21.90 0.65 -13.84
N ASP A 83 21.15 -0.20 -14.55
CA ASP A 83 21.30 -1.66 -14.48
C ASP A 83 21.74 -2.21 -15.84
N ASP A 84 23.01 -2.61 -15.95
CA ASP A 84 23.59 -3.18 -17.17
C ASP A 84 22.88 -4.48 -17.65
N LYS A 85 22.06 -5.10 -16.78
CA LYS A 85 21.27 -6.30 -17.07
C LYS A 85 19.77 -6.04 -16.95
N ALA A 86 19.34 -4.81 -17.28
CA ALA A 86 17.93 -4.42 -17.12
C ALA A 86 16.97 -5.34 -17.88
N ASP A 87 17.31 -5.75 -19.09
CA ASP A 87 16.50 -6.59 -19.97
C ASP A 87 16.67 -8.10 -19.78
N ASP A 88 17.57 -8.54 -18.90
CA ASP A 88 17.73 -9.96 -18.57
C ASP A 88 16.59 -10.44 -17.67
N THR A 89 15.66 -11.20 -18.25
CA THR A 89 14.47 -11.77 -17.57
C THR A 89 14.71 -13.14 -16.95
N SER A 90 15.97 -13.61 -16.86
CA SER A 90 16.31 -14.83 -16.13
C SER A 90 15.90 -14.71 -14.65
N ILE A 91 15.41 -15.80 -14.07
CA ILE A 91 14.91 -15.81 -12.67
C ILE A 91 15.94 -15.26 -11.67
N PRO A 92 17.25 -15.63 -11.72
CA PRO A 92 18.23 -15.07 -10.80
C PRO A 92 18.39 -13.55 -10.95
N ASN A 93 18.36 -13.03 -12.17
CA ASN A 93 18.50 -11.59 -12.40
C ASN A 93 17.25 -10.83 -11.99
N VAL A 94 16.05 -11.34 -12.30
CA VAL A 94 14.78 -10.74 -11.87
C VAL A 94 14.69 -10.73 -10.34
N LEU A 95 15.09 -11.81 -9.66
CA LEU A 95 15.14 -11.84 -8.19
C LEU A 95 16.10 -10.75 -7.66
N ARG A 96 17.30 -10.61 -8.23
CA ARG A 96 18.24 -9.53 -7.88
C ARG A 96 17.61 -8.15 -8.04
N GLN A 97 16.93 -7.88 -9.16
CA GLN A 97 16.25 -6.61 -9.43
C GLN A 97 15.12 -6.36 -8.43
N CYS A 98 14.31 -7.37 -8.12
CA CYS A 98 13.25 -7.29 -7.14
C CYS A 98 13.78 -6.97 -5.74
N LEU A 99 14.84 -7.64 -5.30
CA LEU A 99 15.49 -7.38 -4.00
C LEU A 99 16.07 -5.96 -3.93
N ASN A 100 16.66 -5.47 -5.01
CA ASN A 100 17.13 -4.09 -5.08
C ASN A 100 15.96 -3.11 -4.91
N LEU A 101 14.85 -3.30 -5.64
CA LEU A 101 13.68 -2.41 -5.55
C LEU A 101 13.01 -2.46 -4.17
N ILE A 102 12.88 -3.66 -3.56
CA ILE A 102 12.34 -3.81 -2.19
C ILE A 102 13.18 -3.00 -1.20
N SER A 103 14.52 -3.12 -1.28
CA SER A 103 15.44 -2.42 -0.38
C SER A 103 15.52 -0.91 -0.62
N GLN A 104 15.38 -0.48 -1.87
CA GLN A 104 15.47 0.93 -2.27
C GLN A 104 14.16 1.71 -2.10
N PHE A 105 13.02 1.02 -2.07
CA PHE A 105 11.72 1.66 -2.08
C PHE A 105 11.50 2.65 -0.92
N PRO A 106 11.87 2.36 0.33
CA PRO A 106 11.79 3.32 1.42
C PRO A 106 12.53 4.63 1.14
N MET A 107 13.72 4.56 0.53
CA MET A 107 14.48 5.76 0.15
C MET A 107 13.79 6.53 -0.97
N LEU A 108 13.30 5.85 -2.02
CA LEU A 108 12.59 6.50 -3.12
C LEU A 108 11.36 7.27 -2.62
N MET A 109 10.64 6.67 -1.67
CA MET A 109 9.44 7.26 -1.06
C MET A 109 9.78 8.46 -0.17
N VAL A 110 10.68 8.28 0.80
CA VAL A 110 10.98 9.30 1.80
C VAL A 110 11.76 10.47 1.17
N TYR A 111 12.76 10.18 0.34
CA TYR A 111 13.53 11.24 -0.33
C TYR A 111 12.68 12.00 -1.35
N GLY A 112 11.74 11.33 -2.02
CA GLY A 112 10.76 12.00 -2.88
C GLY A 112 9.90 13.00 -2.13
N TYR A 113 9.46 12.64 -0.93
CA TYR A 113 8.69 13.51 -0.05
C TYR A 113 9.52 14.72 0.43
N HIS A 114 10.71 14.51 0.95
CA HIS A 114 11.58 15.59 1.38
C HIS A 114 12.03 16.51 0.23
N ALA A 115 12.30 15.95 -0.95
CA ALA A 115 12.64 16.73 -2.14
C ALA A 115 11.49 17.66 -2.58
N TYR A 116 10.24 17.20 -2.45
CA TYR A 116 9.09 18.04 -2.74
C TYR A 116 8.91 19.13 -1.68
N ASN A 117 9.01 18.82 -0.41
CA ASN A 117 8.91 19.80 0.68
C ASN A 117 10.02 20.86 0.58
N TYR A 118 11.25 20.45 0.29
CA TYR A 118 12.35 21.39 0.03
C TYR A 118 12.04 22.35 -1.14
N LYS A 119 11.46 21.85 -2.22
CA LYS A 119 10.99 22.70 -3.33
C LYS A 119 9.92 23.69 -2.88
N MET A 120 9.11 23.35 -1.89
CA MET A 120 8.06 24.21 -1.32
C MET A 120 8.59 25.20 -0.28
N GLY A 121 9.90 25.16 0.04
CA GLY A 121 10.56 26.10 0.94
C GLY A 121 10.82 25.57 2.35
N GLU A 122 10.61 24.26 2.59
CA GLU A 122 10.99 23.60 3.84
C GLU A 122 12.48 23.19 3.82
N ASP A 123 13.01 22.81 4.98
CA ASP A 123 14.38 22.33 5.09
C ASP A 123 14.54 20.95 4.43
N LEU A 124 15.74 20.67 3.91
CA LEU A 124 16.05 19.40 3.26
C LEU A 124 16.69 18.43 4.24
N PHE A 125 16.00 17.31 4.46
CA PHE A 125 16.50 16.19 5.25
C PHE A 125 16.71 14.97 4.34
N ILE A 126 17.94 14.45 4.27
CA ILE A 126 18.29 13.22 3.53
C ILE A 126 19.12 12.36 4.47
N TYR A 127 18.46 11.50 5.21
CA TYR A 127 19.10 10.56 6.13
C TYR A 127 19.31 9.20 5.44
N ALA A 128 20.54 8.69 5.48
CA ALA A 128 20.82 7.35 4.99
C ALA A 128 20.16 6.29 5.89
N PRO A 129 19.65 5.19 5.33
CA PRO A 129 19.16 4.07 6.12
C PRO A 129 20.30 3.47 6.96
N LYS A 130 19.96 2.95 8.13
CA LYS A 130 20.89 2.32 9.05
C LYS A 130 20.84 0.79 8.90
N PRO A 131 21.99 0.12 8.84
CA PRO A 131 22.04 -1.34 8.68
C PRO A 131 21.33 -2.12 9.79
N GLU A 132 21.47 -1.65 11.02
CA GLU A 132 20.94 -2.29 12.22
C GLU A 132 19.42 -2.17 12.40
N LEU A 133 18.76 -1.32 11.59
CA LEU A 133 17.33 -1.08 11.71
C LEU A 133 16.52 -1.89 10.69
N SER A 134 15.34 -2.35 11.11
CA SER A 134 14.31 -2.94 10.23
C SER A 134 13.84 -1.96 9.14
N THR A 135 13.10 -2.45 8.17
CA THR A 135 12.51 -1.60 7.13
C THR A 135 11.56 -0.54 7.71
N ALA A 136 10.71 -0.92 8.68
CA ALA A 136 9.78 0.02 9.31
C ALA A 136 10.49 1.10 10.12
N GLU A 137 11.48 0.73 10.92
CA GLU A 137 12.31 1.66 11.69
C GLU A 137 13.04 2.65 10.78
N ASN A 138 13.63 2.16 9.69
CA ASN A 138 14.31 3.01 8.71
C ASN A 138 13.34 4.01 8.05
N ILE A 139 12.11 3.61 7.75
CA ILE A 139 11.09 4.53 7.20
C ILE A 139 10.84 5.67 8.20
N LEU A 140 10.57 5.37 9.47
CA LEU A 140 10.28 6.38 10.49
C LEU A 140 11.51 7.27 10.76
N MET A 141 12.68 6.66 10.90
CA MET A 141 13.94 7.36 11.14
C MET A 141 14.30 8.32 10.00
N MET A 142 14.17 7.88 8.74
CA MET A 142 14.47 8.72 7.59
C MET A 142 13.43 9.83 7.36
N LEU A 143 12.17 9.60 7.74
CA LEU A 143 11.07 10.53 7.51
C LEU A 143 11.07 11.69 8.52
N ARG A 144 11.42 11.43 9.78
CA ARG A 144 11.33 12.42 10.86
C ARG A 144 12.62 13.24 10.97
N GLU A 145 12.47 14.55 11.11
CA GLU A 145 13.58 15.49 11.27
C GLU A 145 14.49 15.15 12.46
N ASP A 146 13.88 14.82 13.61
CA ASP A 146 14.60 14.44 14.82
C ASP A 146 15.04 12.98 14.86
N ARG A 147 14.63 12.19 13.84
CA ARG A 147 14.90 10.75 13.68
C ARG A 147 14.37 9.86 14.81
N LYS A 148 13.42 10.36 15.61
CA LYS A 148 12.91 9.64 16.77
C LYS A 148 11.60 8.93 16.46
N TYR A 149 11.42 7.78 17.05
CA TYR A 149 10.19 6.98 17.04
C TYR A 149 10.17 6.10 18.30
N THR A 150 8.98 5.64 18.69
CA THR A 150 8.85 4.63 19.75
C THR A 150 8.89 3.22 19.15
N ASP A 151 9.23 2.23 19.97
CA ASP A 151 9.20 0.83 19.55
C ASP A 151 7.78 0.42 19.09
N LEU A 152 6.74 0.88 19.80
CA LEU A 152 5.36 0.62 19.40
C LEU A 152 5.03 1.20 18.01
N GLU A 153 5.48 2.41 17.70
CA GLU A 153 5.29 3.01 16.37
C GLU A 153 5.94 2.17 15.26
N ALA A 154 7.18 1.72 15.49
CA ALA A 154 7.90 0.91 14.51
C ALA A 154 7.25 -0.46 14.29
N ARG A 155 6.82 -1.14 15.36
CA ARG A 155 6.11 -2.43 15.28
C ARG A 155 4.77 -2.31 14.59
N ILE A 156 4.03 -1.24 14.83
CA ILE A 156 2.74 -1.01 14.18
C ILE A 156 2.93 -0.70 12.69
N LEU A 157 3.94 0.07 12.32
CA LEU A 157 4.26 0.30 10.92
C LEU A 157 4.71 -1.00 10.23
N ASP A 158 5.55 -1.79 10.87
CA ASP A 158 5.98 -3.08 10.35
C ASP A 158 4.80 -4.03 10.10
N MET A 159 3.92 -4.16 11.08
CA MET A 159 2.68 -4.92 10.92
C MET A 159 1.81 -4.37 9.77
N ALA A 160 1.69 -3.05 9.63
CA ALA A 160 0.98 -2.44 8.52
C ALA A 160 1.58 -2.83 7.17
N LEU A 161 2.92 -2.85 7.06
CA LEU A 161 3.62 -3.31 5.88
C LEU A 161 3.31 -4.79 5.59
N VAL A 162 3.34 -5.67 6.59
CA VAL A 162 2.98 -7.09 6.44
C VAL A 162 1.56 -7.25 5.91
N LEU A 163 0.57 -6.54 6.48
CA LEU A 163 -0.83 -6.64 6.09
C LEU A 163 -1.14 -6.12 4.69
N HIS A 164 -0.28 -5.25 4.15
CA HIS A 164 -0.40 -4.72 2.79
C HIS A 164 0.43 -5.47 1.74
N MET A 165 1.30 -6.40 2.14
CA MET A 165 2.34 -6.98 1.31
C MET A 165 1.80 -7.74 0.10
N ASP A 166 0.72 -8.52 0.26
CA ASP A 166 0.07 -9.23 -0.85
C ASP A 166 -1.45 -9.32 -0.67
N HIS A 167 -2.17 -9.47 -1.77
CA HIS A 167 -3.62 -9.70 -1.80
C HIS A 167 -4.05 -10.63 -2.95
N GLY A 168 -3.15 -11.46 -3.44
CA GLY A 168 -3.39 -12.44 -4.48
C GLY A 168 -3.41 -11.87 -5.91
N GLY A 169 -3.29 -12.76 -6.86
CA GLY A 169 -3.10 -12.44 -8.29
C GLY A 169 -4.26 -11.71 -8.96
N GLY A 170 -5.47 -11.78 -8.39
CA GLY A 170 -6.66 -11.08 -8.89
C GLY A 170 -6.75 -9.60 -8.48
N ASN A 171 -5.90 -9.13 -7.58
CA ASN A 171 -5.80 -7.71 -7.23
C ASN A 171 -5.34 -6.91 -8.45
N ASN A 172 -5.92 -5.72 -8.68
CA ASN A 172 -5.72 -4.98 -9.93
C ASN A 172 -4.24 -4.69 -10.25
N SER A 173 -3.44 -4.23 -9.30
CA SER A 173 -2.02 -3.98 -9.54
C SER A 173 -1.20 -5.27 -9.67
N THR A 174 -1.56 -6.32 -8.96
CA THR A 174 -0.92 -7.65 -9.10
C THR A 174 -1.29 -8.28 -10.44
N PHE A 175 -2.55 -8.18 -10.87
CA PHE A 175 -2.95 -8.63 -12.21
C PHE A 175 -2.24 -7.84 -13.32
N THR A 176 -2.05 -6.54 -13.15
CA THR A 176 -1.23 -5.72 -14.03
C THR A 176 0.21 -6.25 -14.10
N THR A 177 0.79 -6.64 -12.96
CA THR A 177 2.12 -7.27 -12.91
C THR A 177 2.17 -8.54 -13.75
N HIS A 178 1.17 -9.42 -13.63
CA HIS A 178 1.07 -10.64 -14.46
C HIS A 178 0.97 -10.30 -15.95
N VAL A 179 0.03 -9.41 -16.32
CA VAL A 179 -0.19 -9.02 -17.73
C VAL A 179 1.08 -8.46 -18.36
N VAL A 180 1.74 -7.52 -17.68
CA VAL A 180 2.94 -6.85 -18.19
C VAL A 180 4.13 -7.82 -18.21
N THR A 181 4.31 -8.65 -17.18
CA THR A 181 5.33 -9.70 -17.15
C THR A 181 5.19 -10.68 -18.30
N SER A 182 3.96 -11.11 -18.62
CA SER A 182 3.68 -12.05 -19.70
C SER A 182 4.08 -11.55 -21.10
N SER A 183 4.29 -10.24 -21.26
CA SER A 183 4.82 -9.66 -22.49
C SER A 183 6.33 -9.83 -22.66
N GLY A 184 7.05 -10.28 -21.63
CA GLY A 184 8.49 -10.46 -21.63
C GLY A 184 9.30 -9.19 -21.36
N THR A 185 8.67 -8.11 -20.85
CA THR A 185 9.35 -6.85 -20.56
C THR A 185 10.18 -6.91 -19.26
N ASP A 186 11.01 -5.89 -19.05
CA ASP A 186 11.90 -5.73 -17.90
C ASP A 186 11.15 -5.56 -16.56
N THR A 187 11.89 -5.71 -15.45
CA THR A 187 11.34 -5.60 -14.09
C THR A 187 10.90 -4.17 -13.74
N TYR A 188 11.66 -3.16 -14.17
CA TYR A 188 11.38 -1.77 -13.82
C TYR A 188 10.09 -1.28 -14.47
N SER A 189 9.89 -1.58 -15.76
CA SER A 189 8.64 -1.29 -16.47
C SER A 189 7.45 -2.03 -15.87
N THR A 190 7.62 -3.29 -15.46
CA THR A 190 6.56 -4.07 -14.79
C THR A 190 6.15 -3.44 -13.47
N MET A 191 7.12 -3.07 -12.62
CA MET A 191 6.83 -2.46 -11.32
C MET A 191 6.23 -1.05 -11.46
N ALA A 192 6.69 -0.27 -12.43
CA ALA A 192 6.09 1.03 -12.73
C ALA A 192 4.63 0.91 -13.21
N ALA A 193 4.30 -0.11 -14.00
CA ALA A 193 2.92 -0.39 -14.40
C ALA A 193 2.05 -0.79 -13.20
N ALA A 194 2.55 -1.62 -12.30
CA ALA A 194 1.88 -1.98 -11.06
C ALA A 194 1.64 -0.74 -10.15
N MET A 195 2.64 0.15 -10.05
CA MET A 195 2.53 1.43 -9.36
C MET A 195 1.44 2.31 -9.96
N ALA A 196 1.36 2.41 -11.30
CA ALA A 196 0.33 3.17 -12.00
C ALA A 196 -1.08 2.63 -11.72
N SER A 197 -1.23 1.31 -11.64
CA SER A 197 -2.48 0.66 -11.25
C SER A 197 -2.85 0.98 -9.78
N LEU A 198 -1.89 0.85 -8.86
CA LEU A 198 -2.13 1.10 -7.43
C LEU A 198 -2.45 2.58 -7.15
N LYS A 199 -1.85 3.51 -7.88
CA LYS A 199 -2.09 4.94 -7.77
C LYS A 199 -3.57 5.32 -7.98
N GLY A 200 -4.32 4.53 -8.73
CA GLY A 200 -5.71 4.83 -9.06
C GLY A 200 -6.60 5.00 -7.82
N PRO A 201 -7.49 6.02 -7.79
CA PRO A 201 -8.30 6.34 -6.61
C PRO A 201 -9.32 5.24 -6.23
N LYS A 202 -9.57 4.29 -7.13
CA LYS A 202 -10.42 3.11 -6.88
C LYS A 202 -9.64 1.92 -6.32
N HIS A 203 -8.30 2.03 -6.20
CA HIS A 203 -7.43 0.99 -5.71
C HIS A 203 -6.66 1.46 -4.47
N GLY A 204 -5.48 2.06 -4.60
CA GLY A 204 -4.66 2.45 -3.46
C GLY A 204 -5.09 3.71 -2.71
N GLY A 205 -6.04 4.47 -3.25
CA GLY A 205 -6.54 5.70 -2.61
C GLY A 205 -7.69 5.51 -1.62
N ALA A 206 -8.06 4.27 -1.28
CA ALA A 206 -9.24 4.00 -0.46
C ALA A 206 -9.05 4.48 0.99
N ASN A 207 -7.89 4.27 1.61
CA ASN A 207 -7.60 4.71 2.97
C ASN A 207 -7.63 6.25 3.13
N ILE A 208 -7.13 7.00 2.13
CA ILE A 208 -7.20 8.47 2.13
C ILE A 208 -8.66 8.93 2.13
N LYS A 209 -9.52 8.23 1.39
CA LYS A 209 -10.96 8.53 1.36
C LYS A 209 -11.63 8.26 2.71
N VAL A 210 -11.22 7.23 3.42
CA VAL A 210 -11.69 6.97 4.79
C VAL A 210 -11.31 8.13 5.70
N VAL A 211 -10.05 8.53 5.72
CA VAL A 211 -9.60 9.66 6.56
C VAL A 211 -10.35 10.94 6.23
N GLN A 212 -10.47 11.30 4.95
CA GLN A 212 -11.22 12.48 4.52
C GLN A 212 -12.70 12.46 4.94
N MET A 213 -13.34 11.28 4.88
CA MET A 213 -14.71 11.08 5.33
C MET A 213 -14.84 11.30 6.85
N PHE A 214 -13.89 10.78 7.64
CA PHE A 214 -13.89 10.99 9.08
C PHE A 214 -13.60 12.44 9.46
N GLU A 215 -12.72 13.14 8.75
CA GLU A 215 -12.48 14.58 8.97
C GLU A 215 -13.74 15.41 8.66
N ASP A 216 -14.41 15.11 7.55
CA ASP A 216 -15.69 15.77 7.23
C ASP A 216 -16.75 15.45 8.29
N MET A 217 -16.85 14.19 8.73
CA MET A 217 -17.76 13.78 9.81
C MET A 217 -17.47 14.54 11.10
N LYS A 218 -16.23 14.56 11.57
CA LYS A 218 -15.80 15.28 12.79
C LYS A 218 -16.18 16.77 12.76
N SER A 219 -16.11 17.40 11.60
CA SER A 219 -16.48 18.81 11.42
C SER A 219 -17.99 19.08 11.49
N HIS A 220 -18.81 18.06 11.28
CA HIS A 220 -20.28 18.17 11.25
C HIS A 220 -20.99 17.62 12.51
N LEU A 221 -20.32 16.80 13.30
CA LEU A 221 -20.83 16.29 14.56
C LEU A 221 -20.53 17.25 15.70
N LYS A 222 -21.49 17.43 16.62
CA LYS A 222 -21.28 18.17 17.85
C LYS A 222 -20.66 17.29 18.94
N ASP A 223 -21.12 16.05 19.01
CA ASP A 223 -20.61 15.02 19.90
C ASP A 223 -20.28 13.75 19.10
N TRP A 224 -19.01 13.38 19.07
CA TRP A 224 -18.54 12.18 18.34
C TRP A 224 -18.96 10.86 19.00
N THR A 225 -19.48 10.93 20.23
CA THR A 225 -19.98 9.78 21.00
C THR A 225 -21.49 9.61 20.91
N ASP A 226 -22.20 10.59 20.35
CA ASP A 226 -23.63 10.54 20.13
C ASP A 226 -23.98 9.62 18.96
N GLU A 227 -24.58 8.47 19.28
CA GLU A 227 -24.95 7.45 18.29
C GLU A 227 -25.98 7.96 17.28
N ASP A 228 -26.91 8.80 17.68
CA ASP A 228 -27.97 9.33 16.80
C ASP A 228 -27.38 10.35 15.81
N GLU A 229 -26.48 11.23 16.24
CA GLU A 229 -25.77 12.16 15.35
C GLU A 229 -24.91 11.40 14.32
N VAL A 230 -24.16 10.37 14.74
CA VAL A 230 -23.35 9.54 13.85
C VAL A 230 -24.24 8.77 12.87
N ARG A 231 -25.34 8.19 13.32
CA ARG A 231 -26.32 7.48 12.49
C ARG A 231 -26.93 8.40 11.43
N ASP A 232 -27.33 9.61 11.80
CA ASP A 232 -27.84 10.62 10.85
C ASP A 232 -26.79 10.96 9.78
N TYR A 233 -25.57 11.24 10.21
CA TYR A 233 -24.49 11.56 9.27
C TYR A 233 -24.23 10.42 8.28
N LEU A 234 -24.12 9.16 8.75
CA LEU A 234 -23.94 7.99 7.89
C LEU A 234 -25.13 7.78 6.93
N SER A 235 -26.35 8.07 7.39
CA SER A 235 -27.55 8.08 6.55
C SER A 235 -27.42 9.10 5.42
N ARG A 236 -27.02 10.33 5.73
CA ARG A 236 -26.82 11.41 4.75
C ARG A 236 -25.70 11.09 3.76
N LEU A 237 -24.64 10.39 4.19
CA LEU A 237 -23.61 9.86 3.28
C LEU A 237 -24.22 8.96 2.20
N LEU A 238 -25.03 7.97 2.61
CA LEU A 238 -25.67 7.03 1.68
C LEU A 238 -26.71 7.70 0.79
N ASP A 239 -27.38 8.75 1.27
CA ASP A 239 -28.33 9.57 0.52
C ASP A 239 -27.66 10.61 -0.41
N LYS A 240 -26.32 10.60 -0.50
CA LYS A 240 -25.52 11.54 -1.31
C LYS A 240 -25.65 13.00 -0.88
N GLN A 241 -25.86 13.24 0.40
CA GLN A 241 -26.08 14.57 0.99
C GLN A 241 -24.89 15.06 1.82
N ALA A 242 -23.89 14.22 2.09
CA ALA A 242 -22.72 14.55 2.88
C ALA A 242 -21.42 14.16 2.16
N PHE A 243 -20.29 14.71 2.61
CA PHE A 243 -18.95 14.51 2.10
C PHE A 243 -18.90 14.70 0.56
N ASP A 244 -18.44 13.69 -0.17
CA ASP A 244 -18.22 13.76 -1.63
C ASP A 244 -19.48 13.40 -2.47
N LYS A 245 -20.61 13.20 -1.83
CA LYS A 245 -21.94 12.92 -2.44
C LYS A 245 -21.98 11.68 -3.34
N LYS A 246 -21.05 10.73 -3.14
CA LYS A 246 -21.03 9.46 -3.90
C LYS A 246 -21.94 8.39 -3.31
N GLY A 247 -22.41 8.59 -2.10
CA GLY A 247 -23.29 7.65 -1.43
C GLY A 247 -22.55 6.41 -0.92
N LEU A 248 -21.34 6.56 -0.42
CA LEU A 248 -20.49 5.49 0.09
C LEU A 248 -20.07 5.79 1.51
N ILE A 249 -20.07 4.77 2.37
CA ILE A 249 -19.31 4.75 3.62
C ILE A 249 -17.98 4.07 3.28
N TYR A 250 -16.92 4.87 3.16
CA TYR A 250 -15.61 4.38 2.77
C TYR A 250 -15.02 3.47 3.84
N GLY A 251 -14.26 2.47 3.43
CA GLY A 251 -13.71 1.45 4.33
C GLY A 251 -14.67 0.32 4.68
N MET A 252 -15.91 0.35 4.17
CA MET A 252 -16.93 -0.68 4.39
C MET A 252 -17.12 -1.55 3.15
N GLY A 253 -17.12 -2.90 3.36
CA GLY A 253 -17.28 -3.89 2.31
C GLY A 253 -15.98 -4.28 1.63
N HIS A 254 -15.94 -5.49 1.08
CA HIS A 254 -14.80 -6.03 0.37
C HIS A 254 -15.24 -7.05 -0.70
N ALA A 255 -14.51 -7.11 -1.82
CA ALA A 255 -14.86 -8.02 -2.93
C ALA A 255 -14.66 -9.50 -2.57
N VAL A 256 -13.72 -9.82 -1.68
CA VAL A 256 -13.35 -11.18 -1.29
C VAL A 256 -13.89 -11.55 0.09
N TYR A 257 -13.72 -10.66 1.08
CA TYR A 257 -14.10 -10.92 2.46
C TYR A 257 -15.56 -10.56 2.71
N SER A 258 -16.41 -11.58 2.86
CA SER A 258 -17.86 -11.39 3.06
C SER A 258 -18.30 -11.42 4.53
N ILE A 259 -17.46 -11.94 5.44
CA ILE A 259 -17.77 -12.07 6.87
C ILE A 259 -16.96 -11.08 7.68
N SER A 260 -15.64 -11.07 7.53
CA SER A 260 -14.72 -10.12 8.14
C SER A 260 -13.42 -10.04 7.33
N ASP A 261 -12.74 -8.90 7.36
CA ASP A 261 -11.39 -8.78 6.83
C ASP A 261 -10.39 -9.06 7.97
N PRO A 262 -9.64 -10.19 7.94
CA PRO A 262 -8.72 -10.54 9.01
C PRO A 262 -7.64 -9.47 9.25
N ARG A 263 -7.33 -8.68 8.23
CA ARG A 263 -6.37 -7.57 8.34
C ARG A 263 -6.94 -6.42 9.17
N ALA A 264 -8.21 -6.08 8.99
CA ALA A 264 -8.88 -5.06 9.80
C ALA A 264 -8.99 -5.49 11.26
N GLU A 265 -9.26 -6.77 11.53
CA GLU A 265 -9.31 -7.30 12.88
C GLU A 265 -7.94 -7.22 13.58
N ILE A 266 -6.86 -7.54 12.87
CA ILE A 266 -5.49 -7.40 13.39
C ILE A 266 -5.18 -5.93 13.70
N PHE A 267 -5.44 -5.03 12.75
CA PHE A 267 -5.23 -3.59 12.96
C PHE A 267 -5.95 -3.08 14.20
N LYS A 268 -7.20 -3.47 14.39
CA LYS A 268 -8.04 -2.99 15.50
C LYS A 268 -7.37 -3.17 16.88
N VAL A 269 -6.73 -4.31 17.11
CA VAL A 269 -6.03 -4.61 18.39
C VAL A 269 -4.90 -3.61 18.66
N PHE A 270 -4.16 -3.22 17.61
CA PHE A 270 -3.02 -2.31 17.73
C PHE A 270 -3.44 -0.84 17.73
N VAL A 271 -4.50 -0.51 16.99
CA VAL A 271 -5.09 0.83 16.98
C VAL A 271 -5.49 1.26 18.37
N GLU A 272 -6.13 0.39 19.15
CA GLU A 272 -6.52 0.71 20.53
C GLU A 272 -5.31 1.06 21.42
N LYS A 273 -4.22 0.27 21.31
CA LYS A 273 -3.00 0.52 22.07
C LYS A 273 -2.36 1.85 21.69
N LEU A 274 -2.21 2.10 20.39
CA LEU A 274 -1.61 3.32 19.86
C LEU A 274 -2.46 4.56 20.18
N ALA A 275 -3.79 4.43 20.08
CA ALA A 275 -4.70 5.52 20.43
C ALA A 275 -4.56 5.97 21.88
N LYS A 276 -4.38 5.03 22.80
CA LYS A 276 -4.11 5.33 24.22
C LYS A 276 -2.77 6.02 24.42
N GLU A 277 -1.70 5.57 23.72
CA GLU A 277 -0.37 6.17 23.82
C GLU A 277 -0.34 7.59 23.25
N LYS A 278 -1.07 7.82 22.17
CA LYS A 278 -1.06 9.08 21.40
C LYS A 278 -2.18 10.07 21.78
N GLY A 279 -3.12 9.68 22.65
CA GLY A 279 -4.26 10.54 23.04
C GLY A 279 -5.37 10.63 21.96
N TYR A 280 -5.55 9.58 21.16
CA TYR A 280 -6.54 9.47 20.08
C TYR A 280 -7.76 8.62 20.46
N GLU A 281 -8.04 8.46 21.77
CA GLU A 281 -9.13 7.59 22.24
C GLU A 281 -10.50 8.03 21.74
N LYS A 282 -10.71 9.34 21.55
CA LYS A 282 -11.98 9.87 21.03
C LYS A 282 -12.17 9.54 19.56
N GLU A 283 -11.12 9.68 18.76
CA GLU A 283 -11.11 9.28 17.36
C GLU A 283 -11.35 7.78 17.22
N TYR A 284 -10.66 6.98 18.01
CA TYR A 284 -10.84 5.54 18.00
C TYR A 284 -12.27 5.13 18.35
N ALA A 285 -12.86 5.74 19.38
CA ALA A 285 -14.27 5.49 19.73
C ALA A 285 -15.24 5.84 18.60
N LEU A 286 -14.99 6.92 17.85
CA LEU A 286 -15.77 7.27 16.66
C LEU A 286 -15.63 6.20 15.57
N TYR A 287 -14.41 5.69 15.33
CA TYR A 287 -14.19 4.61 14.37
C TYR A 287 -14.93 3.33 14.77
N GLU A 288 -14.90 2.94 16.05
CA GLU A 288 -15.67 1.78 16.55
C GLU A 288 -17.19 1.98 16.38
N LEU A 289 -17.68 3.18 16.64
CA LEU A 289 -19.09 3.51 16.46
C LEU A 289 -19.52 3.40 14.99
N VAL A 290 -18.70 3.92 14.07
CA VAL A 290 -18.95 3.81 12.62
C VAL A 290 -18.81 2.36 12.14
N GLU A 291 -17.84 1.58 12.64
CA GLU A 291 -17.70 0.15 12.32
C GLU A 291 -18.96 -0.64 12.70
N ARG A 292 -19.56 -0.31 13.83
CA ARG A 292 -20.78 -0.96 14.32
C ARG A 292 -22.04 -0.52 13.56
N LEU A 293 -22.20 0.78 13.31
CA LEU A 293 -23.41 1.34 12.69
C LEU A 293 -23.41 1.23 11.16
N GLY A 294 -22.25 1.35 10.52
CA GLY A 294 -22.13 1.36 9.05
C GLY A 294 -22.81 0.18 8.37
N PRO A 295 -22.51 -1.09 8.75
CA PRO A 295 -23.17 -2.26 8.19
C PRO A 295 -24.68 -2.27 8.36
N GLN A 296 -25.19 -1.82 9.53
CA GLN A 296 -26.62 -1.75 9.83
C GLN A 296 -27.34 -0.78 8.89
N ILE A 297 -26.82 0.44 8.76
CA ILE A 297 -27.43 1.49 7.94
C ILE A 297 -27.35 1.14 6.44
N ILE A 298 -26.24 0.52 6.00
CA ILE A 298 -26.14 0.02 4.62
C ILE A 298 -27.18 -1.08 4.39
N GLY A 299 -27.34 -2.00 5.34
CA GLY A 299 -28.35 -3.05 5.28
C GLY A 299 -29.77 -2.49 5.15
N GLU A 300 -30.13 -1.55 6.03
CA GLU A 300 -31.45 -0.90 6.04
C GLU A 300 -31.74 -0.17 4.72
N LYS A 301 -30.80 0.65 4.23
CA LYS A 301 -31.00 1.51 3.05
C LYS A 301 -30.84 0.80 1.72
N ARG A 302 -29.92 -0.17 1.62
CA ARG A 302 -29.59 -0.84 0.35
C ARG A 302 -30.07 -2.27 0.26
N LYS A 303 -30.67 -2.80 1.33
CA LYS A 303 -31.07 -4.22 1.44
C LYS A 303 -29.93 -5.21 1.19
N ILE A 304 -28.70 -4.81 1.55
CA ILE A 304 -27.49 -5.61 1.45
C ILE A 304 -27.07 -5.98 2.86
N TYR A 305 -27.24 -7.25 3.23
CA TYR A 305 -26.99 -7.74 4.60
C TYR A 305 -25.74 -8.62 4.69
N LYS A 306 -25.12 -8.97 3.56
CA LYS A 306 -23.95 -9.84 3.50
C LYS A 306 -22.76 -9.11 2.89
N GLY A 307 -21.59 -9.27 3.50
CA GLY A 307 -20.35 -8.74 2.95
C GLY A 307 -20.10 -7.26 3.22
N VAL A 308 -20.74 -6.69 4.25
CA VAL A 308 -20.52 -5.30 4.64
C VAL A 308 -19.86 -5.27 6.01
N ASN A 309 -18.54 -5.26 6.02
CA ASN A 309 -17.72 -5.13 7.23
C ASN A 309 -16.57 -4.17 6.95
N ALA A 310 -15.93 -3.66 8.00
CA ALA A 310 -14.72 -2.87 7.86
C ALA A 310 -13.64 -3.68 7.14
N ASN A 311 -12.99 -3.05 6.16
CA ASN A 311 -11.84 -3.61 5.45
C ASN A 311 -10.52 -3.00 5.98
N VAL A 312 -9.38 -3.43 5.45
CA VAL A 312 -8.06 -2.96 5.91
C VAL A 312 -7.89 -1.44 5.82
N ASP A 313 -8.52 -0.80 4.82
CA ASP A 313 -8.42 0.65 4.61
C ASP A 313 -9.15 1.45 5.67
N PHE A 314 -10.12 0.83 6.37
CA PHE A 314 -10.88 1.49 7.42
C PHE A 314 -9.99 1.96 8.58
N TYR A 315 -9.08 1.11 9.05
CA TYR A 315 -8.19 1.43 10.17
C TYR A 315 -6.81 1.94 9.76
N SER A 316 -6.32 1.57 8.56
CA SER A 316 -4.95 1.92 8.16
C SER A 316 -4.71 3.43 8.10
N GLY A 317 -5.69 4.21 7.66
CA GLY A 317 -5.58 5.67 7.64
C GLY A 317 -5.49 6.29 9.04
N LEU A 318 -6.25 5.77 10.02
CA LEU A 318 -6.15 6.20 11.42
C LEU A 318 -4.77 5.87 12.02
N VAL A 319 -4.27 4.65 11.75
CA VAL A 319 -2.93 4.24 12.16
C VAL A 319 -1.88 5.21 11.63
N TYR A 320 -1.93 5.51 10.34
CA TYR A 320 -0.97 6.42 9.71
C TYR A 320 -1.05 7.84 10.27
N SER A 321 -2.26 8.32 10.58
CA SER A 321 -2.44 9.61 11.26
C SER A 321 -1.82 9.62 12.67
N MET A 322 -2.01 8.55 13.45
CA MET A 322 -1.41 8.42 14.79
C MET A 322 0.12 8.26 14.77
N LEU A 323 0.67 7.77 13.66
CA LEU A 323 2.12 7.69 13.43
C LEU A 323 2.70 9.01 12.88
N ASP A 324 1.90 10.07 12.79
CA ASP A 324 2.26 11.37 12.19
C ASP A 324 2.81 11.23 10.76
N LEU A 325 2.32 10.23 10.01
CA LEU A 325 2.71 10.05 8.62
C LEU A 325 1.97 11.06 7.73
N PRO A 326 2.66 11.74 6.82
CA PRO A 326 2.01 12.65 5.88
C PRO A 326 1.00 11.92 4.98
N PRO A 327 -0.21 12.46 4.75
CA PRO A 327 -1.20 11.83 3.86
C PRO A 327 -0.67 11.54 2.45
N ALA A 328 0.28 12.33 1.96
CA ALA A 328 0.96 12.10 0.68
C ALA A 328 1.71 10.76 0.62
N LEU A 329 2.05 10.17 1.77
CA LEU A 329 2.77 8.90 1.88
C LEU A 329 1.86 7.68 2.15
N TYR A 330 0.55 7.82 2.34
CA TYR A 330 -0.32 6.69 2.66
C TYR A 330 -0.34 5.63 1.54
N THR A 331 -0.58 6.03 0.29
CA THR A 331 -0.50 5.11 -0.85
C THR A 331 0.95 4.65 -1.14
N PRO A 332 1.98 5.51 -1.07
CA PRO A 332 3.38 5.07 -1.13
C PRO A 332 3.79 4.02 -0.10
N ILE A 333 3.34 4.11 1.15
CA ILE A 333 3.59 3.09 2.18
C ILE A 333 2.94 1.76 1.80
N PHE A 334 1.71 1.80 1.29
CA PHE A 334 1.05 0.63 0.74
C PHE A 334 1.88 0.01 -0.41
N ALA A 335 2.43 0.84 -1.31
CA ALA A 335 3.28 0.38 -2.41
C ALA A 335 4.62 -0.19 -1.92
N ALA A 336 5.23 0.40 -0.87
CA ALA A 336 6.47 -0.08 -0.25
C ALA A 336 6.32 -1.51 0.32
N ALA A 337 5.15 -1.85 0.79
CA ALA A 337 4.82 -3.21 1.18
C ALA A 337 4.52 -4.10 -0.05
N ARG A 338 3.65 -3.63 -0.94
CA ARG A 338 3.12 -4.41 -2.05
C ARG A 338 4.16 -4.77 -3.11
N ILE A 339 5.27 -4.04 -3.20
CA ILE A 339 6.35 -4.39 -4.14
C ILE A 339 6.89 -5.80 -3.89
N VAL A 340 6.86 -6.30 -2.67
CA VAL A 340 7.23 -7.68 -2.35
C VAL A 340 6.26 -8.66 -3.01
N GLY A 341 4.95 -8.44 -2.86
CA GLY A 341 3.93 -9.26 -3.51
C GLY A 341 4.02 -9.22 -5.04
N TRP A 342 4.19 -8.02 -5.63
CA TRP A 342 4.41 -7.92 -7.09
C TRP A 342 5.67 -8.66 -7.53
N SER A 343 6.75 -8.61 -6.76
CA SER A 343 7.99 -9.34 -7.03
C SER A 343 7.76 -10.85 -7.04
N ALA A 344 7.09 -11.37 -6.03
CA ALA A 344 6.75 -12.79 -5.95
C ALA A 344 5.87 -13.23 -7.12
N HIS A 345 4.84 -12.46 -7.47
CA HIS A 345 3.96 -12.75 -8.61
C HIS A 345 4.68 -12.66 -9.96
N ARG A 346 5.62 -11.71 -10.12
CA ARG A 346 6.45 -11.64 -11.33
C ARG A 346 7.32 -12.89 -11.49
N LEU A 347 7.98 -13.32 -10.43
CA LEU A 347 8.81 -14.53 -10.44
C LEU A 347 7.97 -15.79 -10.76
N GLU A 348 6.76 -15.88 -10.22
CA GLU A 348 5.85 -16.98 -10.51
C GLU A 348 5.36 -16.97 -11.96
N GLU A 349 5.03 -15.79 -12.50
CA GLU A 349 4.63 -15.65 -13.90
C GLU A 349 5.75 -16.11 -14.84
N LEU A 350 6.98 -15.65 -14.63
CA LEU A 350 8.14 -16.05 -15.44
C LEU A 350 8.47 -17.54 -15.35
N LYS A 351 8.19 -18.16 -14.19
CA LYS A 351 8.46 -19.57 -13.96
C LYS A 351 7.39 -20.49 -14.59
N ASN A 352 6.13 -20.08 -14.57
CA ASN A 352 5.01 -20.98 -14.81
C ASN A 352 4.27 -20.71 -16.12
N VAL A 353 4.48 -19.56 -16.76
CA VAL A 353 3.69 -19.15 -17.93
C VAL A 353 4.57 -18.76 -19.10
N ASP A 354 4.32 -19.40 -20.24
CA ASP A 354 5.04 -19.19 -21.50
C ASP A 354 4.25 -18.33 -22.51
N LYS A 355 3.05 -17.87 -22.15
CA LYS A 355 2.15 -17.20 -23.10
C LYS A 355 1.73 -15.84 -22.62
N ILE A 356 1.74 -14.88 -23.54
CA ILE A 356 1.18 -13.56 -23.28
C ILE A 356 -0.30 -13.66 -22.87
N ILE A 357 -0.67 -12.99 -21.79
CA ILE A 357 -2.04 -12.92 -21.31
C ILE A 357 -2.89 -12.13 -22.31
N ARG A 358 -3.85 -12.81 -22.94
CA ARG A 358 -4.79 -12.22 -23.89
C ARG A 358 -6.20 -12.65 -23.54
N PRO A 359 -6.97 -11.81 -22.85
CA PRO A 359 -8.37 -12.14 -22.55
C PRO A 359 -9.20 -12.22 -23.83
N ALA A 360 -10.15 -13.14 -23.88
CA ALA A 360 -11.11 -13.20 -24.96
C ALA A 360 -12.02 -11.96 -24.92
N TYR A 361 -12.31 -11.41 -26.10
CA TYR A 361 -13.25 -10.30 -26.21
C TYR A 361 -14.15 -10.50 -27.45
N LYS A 362 -15.31 -9.85 -27.43
CA LYS A 362 -16.26 -9.86 -28.55
C LYS A 362 -16.58 -8.41 -28.94
N ALA A 363 -16.42 -8.12 -30.21
CA ALA A 363 -16.89 -6.84 -30.74
C ALA A 363 -18.43 -6.81 -30.71
N LEU A 364 -19.02 -5.77 -30.14
CA LEU A 364 -20.47 -5.58 -30.07
C LEU A 364 -20.97 -4.73 -31.24
N ALA A 365 -20.09 -3.97 -31.88
CA ALA A 365 -20.43 -3.23 -33.10
C ALA A 365 -20.60 -4.20 -34.29
N GLY A 366 -21.67 -4.07 -35.04
CA GLY A 366 -21.86 -4.79 -36.31
C GLY A 366 -20.81 -4.37 -37.36
N HIS A 367 -20.64 -5.21 -38.35
CA HIS A 367 -19.81 -4.86 -39.52
C HIS A 367 -20.31 -3.56 -40.15
N LYS A 368 -19.41 -2.65 -40.47
CA LYS A 368 -19.68 -1.42 -41.21
C LYS A 368 -18.79 -1.39 -42.44
N GLU A 369 -19.37 -1.05 -43.55
CA GLU A 369 -18.59 -0.83 -44.76
C GLU A 369 -17.79 0.46 -44.68
N TYR A 370 -16.59 0.44 -45.26
CA TYR A 370 -15.77 1.64 -45.31
C TYR A 370 -16.35 2.59 -46.38
N VAL A 371 -16.72 3.80 -45.94
CA VAL A 371 -17.11 4.90 -46.80
C VAL A 371 -15.90 5.79 -47.03
N LYS A 372 -15.58 6.14 -48.28
CA LYS A 372 -14.47 7.04 -48.61
C LYS A 372 -14.69 8.42 -47.97
N LEU A 373 -13.61 9.15 -47.71
CA LEU A 373 -13.69 10.46 -47.06
C LEU A 373 -14.55 11.46 -47.84
N GLU A 374 -14.46 11.40 -49.14
CA GLU A 374 -15.22 12.25 -50.09
C GLU A 374 -16.73 11.93 -50.15
N ASP A 375 -17.13 10.76 -49.64
CA ASP A 375 -18.50 10.25 -49.66
C ASP A 375 -19.16 10.22 -48.27
N ARG A 376 -18.52 10.80 -47.22
CA ARG A 376 -19.01 10.81 -45.84
C ARG A 376 -19.91 11.99 -45.54
#